data_57778f6882c569c80cf3984193c260c9
#
_entry.id   57778f6882c569c80cf3984193c260c9
#
_cell.length_a   1.000
_cell.length_b   1.000
_cell.length_c   1.000
_cell.angle_alpha   90.00
_cell.angle_beta   90.00
_cell.angle_gamma   90.00
#
_symmetry.space_group_name_H-M   'P 1'
#
loop_
_entity.id
_entity.type
_entity.pdbx_description
1 polymer ?
#
loop_
_entity_poly.entity_id
_entity_poly.type
_entity_poly.pdbx_seq_one_letter_code
_entity_poly.pdbx_strand_id
1 'polypeptide(L)'
;MNSLQLKRYFSDKNDPNLSNLAKIISYPNLSTSEFIKRIEEIQDLGITDIIFEGNTQIGKVSILGKGSVSIVLKVRIDNKTYALKIRRMDANRKTMLREASVHQIVNTIGIGPKLIKFSENLIIMELIDGLSIIDWIRQQCLNKYRVLNIVTKILKQCFILDMANINHGELSNLNYHIIVSYSDRVSIIDFESTSLDKKKSNNVTSASQSLLINGMISHYINNMLNLLSKDNIIEKLRAYKRDQNVTNFDSLIQTLSNGV
;
A
#
# COMPACT_ATOMS: atom_id res chain seq x y z
N MET A 1 -18.48 -14.02 -8.56
CA MET A 1 -17.64 -13.93 -7.33
C MET A 1 -17.21 -15.33 -6.93
N ASN A 2 -15.94 -15.64 -7.09
CA ASN A 2 -15.39 -16.95 -6.71
C ASN A 2 -14.87 -16.84 -5.27
N SER A 3 -15.75 -17.04 -4.28
CA SER A 3 -15.31 -17.17 -2.88
C SER A 3 -15.20 -18.65 -2.52
N LEU A 4 -14.12 -19.02 -1.88
CA LEU A 4 -13.91 -20.36 -1.34
C LEU A 4 -14.20 -20.31 0.17
N GLN A 5 -15.25 -21.02 0.60
CA GLN A 5 -15.51 -21.21 2.04
C GLN A 5 -14.52 -22.25 2.56
N LEU A 6 -13.65 -21.87 3.50
CA LEU A 6 -12.63 -22.75 4.05
C LEU A 6 -13.22 -24.02 4.70
N LYS A 7 -14.43 -23.96 5.24
CA LYS A 7 -15.14 -25.15 5.78
C LYS A 7 -15.43 -26.22 4.72
N ARG A 8 -15.76 -25.82 3.47
CA ARG A 8 -15.93 -26.76 2.34
C ARG A 8 -14.62 -27.37 1.88
N TYR A 9 -13.53 -26.62 2.02
CA TYR A 9 -12.19 -27.01 1.67
C TYR A 9 -11.73 -28.30 2.35
N PHE A 10 -12.04 -28.48 3.64
CA PHE A 10 -11.63 -29.66 4.42
C PHE A 10 -12.53 -30.87 4.18
N SER A 11 -13.72 -30.70 3.59
CA SER A 11 -14.68 -31.76 3.34
C SER A 11 -14.57 -32.39 1.94
N ASP A 12 -14.00 -31.71 0.96
CA ASP A 12 -13.88 -32.21 -0.42
C ASP A 12 -12.46 -32.05 -0.98
N LYS A 13 -11.65 -33.12 -0.84
CA LYS A 13 -10.27 -33.16 -1.35
C LYS A 13 -10.14 -33.07 -2.86
N ASN A 14 -11.22 -33.17 -3.61
CA ASN A 14 -11.27 -33.14 -5.07
C ASN A 14 -11.74 -31.79 -5.64
N ASP A 15 -11.96 -30.77 -4.82
CA ASP A 15 -12.35 -29.44 -5.30
C ASP A 15 -11.23 -28.86 -6.19
N PRO A 16 -11.49 -28.54 -7.49
CA PRO A 16 -10.50 -27.94 -8.37
C PRO A 16 -9.96 -26.59 -7.90
N ASN A 17 -10.71 -25.87 -7.04
CA ASN A 17 -10.25 -24.64 -6.41
C ASN A 17 -9.15 -24.90 -5.35
N LEU A 18 -9.03 -26.14 -4.86
CA LEU A 18 -8.02 -26.57 -3.93
C LEU A 18 -6.61 -26.41 -4.50
N SER A 19 -6.41 -26.86 -5.72
CA SER A 19 -5.13 -26.74 -6.43
C SER A 19 -4.72 -25.27 -6.62
N ASN A 20 -5.68 -24.41 -6.93
CA ASN A 20 -5.43 -22.98 -7.07
C ASN A 20 -5.08 -22.33 -5.73
N LEU A 21 -5.83 -22.67 -4.69
CA LEU A 21 -5.56 -22.17 -3.34
C LEU A 21 -4.16 -22.58 -2.86
N ALA A 22 -3.79 -23.86 -3.02
CA ALA A 22 -2.49 -24.36 -2.63
C ALA A 22 -1.34 -23.63 -3.35
N LYS A 23 -1.50 -23.41 -4.67
CA LYS A 23 -0.52 -22.65 -5.47
C LYS A 23 -0.38 -21.20 -5.00
N ILE A 24 -1.47 -20.56 -4.62
CA ILE A 24 -1.47 -19.17 -4.17
C ILE A 24 -0.85 -19.06 -2.77
N ILE A 25 -1.30 -19.88 -1.82
CA ILE A 25 -0.83 -19.82 -0.43
C ILE A 25 0.66 -20.19 -0.31
N SER A 26 1.15 -21.13 -1.15
CA SER A 26 2.55 -21.54 -1.19
C SER A 26 3.36 -20.88 -2.32
N TYR A 27 2.88 -19.77 -2.88
CA TYR A 27 3.52 -19.12 -4.03
C TYR A 27 4.99 -18.73 -3.74
N PRO A 28 5.93 -18.92 -4.71
CA PRO A 28 5.74 -19.41 -6.07
C PRO A 28 5.78 -20.94 -6.22
N ASN A 29 6.28 -21.65 -5.23
CA ASN A 29 6.52 -23.08 -5.30
C ASN A 29 5.54 -23.84 -4.40
N LEU A 30 4.85 -24.83 -4.98
CA LEU A 30 3.93 -25.67 -4.21
C LEU A 30 4.71 -26.49 -3.17
N SER A 31 4.37 -26.32 -1.89
CA SER A 31 4.88 -27.08 -0.76
C SER A 31 3.71 -27.51 0.13
N THR A 32 3.51 -28.82 0.26
CA THR A 32 2.40 -29.36 1.05
C THR A 32 2.56 -29.03 2.54
N SER A 33 3.76 -29.09 3.09
CA SER A 33 4.01 -28.79 4.52
C SER A 33 3.76 -27.32 4.83
N GLU A 34 4.26 -26.40 4.00
CA GLU A 34 4.02 -24.97 4.17
C GLU A 34 2.57 -24.59 3.93
N PHE A 35 1.93 -25.24 2.96
CA PHE A 35 0.52 -25.06 2.72
C PHE A 35 -0.33 -25.39 3.95
N ILE A 36 -0.09 -26.56 4.58
CA ILE A 36 -0.80 -26.98 5.81
C ILE A 36 -0.56 -25.94 6.91
N LYS A 37 0.70 -25.58 7.19
CA LYS A 37 1.05 -24.59 8.21
C LYS A 37 0.30 -23.26 8.00
N ARG A 38 0.24 -22.76 6.77
CA ARG A 38 -0.42 -21.49 6.47
C ARG A 38 -1.94 -21.57 6.51
N ILE A 39 -2.51 -22.74 6.20
CA ILE A 39 -3.95 -22.95 6.37
C ILE A 39 -4.30 -22.94 7.86
N GLU A 40 -3.49 -23.52 8.74
CA GLU A 40 -3.66 -23.41 10.18
C GLU A 40 -3.60 -21.94 10.64
N GLU A 41 -2.59 -21.17 10.22
CA GLU A 41 -2.51 -19.74 10.50
C GLU A 41 -3.78 -18.97 10.02
N ILE A 42 -4.29 -19.29 8.83
CA ILE A 42 -5.50 -18.67 8.25
C ILE A 42 -6.72 -18.97 9.13
N GLN A 43 -6.85 -20.21 9.62
CA GLN A 43 -7.94 -20.60 10.51
C GLN A 43 -7.84 -19.93 11.88
N ASP A 44 -6.64 -19.90 12.48
CA ASP A 44 -6.39 -19.27 13.79
C ASP A 44 -6.68 -17.77 13.76
N LEU A 45 -6.44 -17.11 12.62
CA LEU A 45 -6.81 -15.71 12.42
C LEU A 45 -8.32 -15.49 12.21
N GLY A 46 -9.11 -16.56 12.06
CA GLY A 46 -10.57 -16.52 11.92
C GLY A 46 -11.05 -16.17 10.50
N ILE A 47 -10.21 -16.38 9.48
CA ILE A 47 -10.61 -16.19 8.08
C ILE A 47 -11.62 -17.27 7.68
N THR A 48 -12.80 -16.85 7.19
CA THR A 48 -13.88 -17.76 6.75
C THR A 48 -13.85 -18.02 5.26
N ASP A 49 -13.48 -17.03 4.46
CA ASP A 49 -13.45 -17.12 3.01
C ASP A 49 -12.20 -16.44 2.42
N ILE A 50 -11.70 -17.02 1.34
CA ILE A 50 -10.72 -16.40 0.45
C ILE A 50 -11.43 -16.04 -0.86
N ILE A 51 -11.30 -14.79 -1.29
CA ILE A 51 -11.98 -14.24 -2.46
C ILE A 51 -10.94 -13.94 -3.54
N PHE A 52 -11.04 -14.64 -4.66
CA PHE A 52 -10.15 -14.47 -5.80
C PHE A 52 -10.68 -13.38 -6.72
N GLU A 53 -10.23 -12.15 -6.47
CA GLU A 53 -10.53 -10.97 -7.29
C GLU A 53 -9.37 -9.97 -7.25
N GLY A 54 -9.34 -9.07 -8.23
CA GLY A 54 -8.34 -8.02 -8.38
C GLY A 54 -7.75 -7.99 -9.79
N ASN A 55 -6.85 -7.04 -10.00
CA ASN A 55 -6.28 -6.76 -11.31
C ASN A 55 -4.96 -7.50 -11.58
N THR A 56 -4.43 -8.23 -10.58
CA THR A 56 -3.19 -9.01 -10.72
C THR A 56 -3.52 -10.49 -10.95
N GLN A 57 -2.82 -11.14 -11.87
CA GLN A 57 -3.03 -12.54 -12.20
C GLN A 57 -1.85 -13.40 -11.74
N ILE A 58 -2.15 -14.55 -11.11
CA ILE A 58 -1.21 -15.66 -10.91
C ILE A 58 -1.82 -16.91 -11.56
N GLY A 59 -1.32 -17.30 -12.73
CA GLY A 59 -1.96 -18.32 -13.55
C GLY A 59 -3.38 -17.90 -13.95
N LYS A 60 -4.39 -18.67 -13.53
CA LYS A 60 -5.82 -18.38 -13.79
C LYS A 60 -6.52 -17.67 -12.61
N VAL A 61 -5.78 -17.29 -11.57
CA VAL A 61 -6.34 -16.75 -10.34
C VAL A 61 -6.10 -15.24 -10.27
N SER A 62 -7.19 -14.48 -10.07
CA SER A 62 -7.13 -13.03 -9.81
C SER A 62 -6.84 -12.76 -8.34
N ILE A 63 -5.93 -11.82 -8.07
CA ILE A 63 -5.55 -11.38 -6.71
C ILE A 63 -5.47 -9.85 -6.66
N LEU A 64 -5.49 -9.28 -5.46
CA LEU A 64 -5.38 -7.82 -5.26
C LEU A 64 -4.01 -7.30 -5.67
N GLY A 65 -2.93 -8.01 -5.35
CA GLY A 65 -1.58 -7.57 -5.68
C GLY A 65 -0.52 -8.64 -5.50
N LYS A 66 0.65 -8.42 -6.15
CA LYS A 66 1.84 -9.26 -6.04
C LYS A 66 3.08 -8.39 -5.97
N GLY A 67 3.80 -8.49 -4.86
CA GLY A 67 5.10 -7.87 -4.65
C GLY A 67 6.27 -8.86 -4.73
N SER A 68 7.46 -8.36 -4.41
CA SER A 68 8.69 -9.17 -4.30
C SER A 68 8.64 -10.12 -3.10
N VAL A 69 8.06 -9.68 -1.99
CA VAL A 69 8.04 -10.41 -0.71
C VAL A 69 6.71 -11.10 -0.43
N SER A 70 5.62 -10.58 -0.95
CA SER A 70 4.27 -11.02 -0.59
C SER A 70 3.29 -10.99 -1.76
N ILE A 71 2.18 -11.69 -1.59
CA ILE A 71 0.97 -11.55 -2.39
C ILE A 71 -0.16 -11.03 -1.50
N VAL A 72 -1.14 -10.37 -2.11
CA VAL A 72 -2.27 -9.78 -1.40
C VAL A 72 -3.58 -10.34 -1.96
N LEU A 73 -4.40 -10.90 -1.07
CA LEU A 73 -5.70 -11.47 -1.36
C LEU A 73 -6.81 -10.68 -0.66
N LYS A 74 -8.04 -10.82 -1.14
CA LYS A 74 -9.23 -10.41 -0.40
C LYS A 74 -9.75 -11.58 0.42
N VAL A 75 -10.08 -11.32 1.68
CA VAL A 75 -10.59 -12.35 2.60
C VAL A 75 -11.82 -11.84 3.34
N ARG A 76 -12.55 -12.77 3.97
CA ARG A 76 -13.69 -12.44 4.85
C ARG A 76 -13.47 -12.99 6.25
N ILE A 77 -13.80 -12.15 7.25
CA ILE A 77 -13.88 -12.49 8.68
C ILE A 77 -15.18 -11.87 9.19
N ASP A 78 -16.02 -12.64 9.86
CA ASP A 78 -17.30 -12.17 10.45
C ASP A 78 -18.12 -11.27 9.49
N ASN A 79 -18.30 -11.70 8.25
CA ASN A 79 -19.02 -11.00 7.19
C ASN A 79 -18.39 -9.68 6.72
N LYS A 80 -17.21 -9.30 7.22
CA LYS A 80 -16.45 -8.13 6.76
C LYS A 80 -15.28 -8.56 5.87
N THR A 81 -14.95 -7.73 4.87
CA THR A 81 -13.85 -7.99 3.94
C THR A 81 -12.60 -7.24 4.35
N TYR A 82 -11.45 -7.89 4.17
CA TYR A 82 -10.13 -7.40 4.52
C TYR A 82 -9.12 -7.74 3.43
N ALA A 83 -7.98 -7.06 3.44
CA ALA A 83 -6.81 -7.46 2.66
C ALA A 83 -5.94 -8.40 3.51
N LEU A 84 -5.57 -9.53 2.93
CA LEU A 84 -4.63 -10.50 3.51
C LEU A 84 -3.33 -10.46 2.72
N LYS A 85 -2.25 -10.01 3.35
CA LYS A 85 -0.88 -10.07 2.82
C LYS A 85 -0.25 -11.38 3.28
N ILE A 86 0.20 -12.20 2.32
CA ILE A 86 0.81 -13.52 2.54
C ILE A 86 2.27 -13.46 2.12
N ARG A 87 3.20 -13.86 2.98
CA ARG A 87 4.61 -13.96 2.66
C ARG A 87 4.84 -15.01 1.55
N ARG A 88 5.60 -14.64 0.53
CA ARG A 88 6.01 -15.58 -0.52
C ARG A 88 7.05 -16.58 0.03
N MET A 89 7.09 -17.79 -0.54
CA MET A 89 8.04 -18.82 -0.16
C MET A 89 9.49 -18.47 -0.52
N ASP A 90 9.67 -17.71 -1.60
CA ASP A 90 10.97 -17.24 -2.10
C ASP A 90 11.37 -15.86 -1.55
N ALA A 91 10.63 -15.33 -0.57
CA ALA A 91 10.94 -14.05 0.04
C ALA A 91 12.28 -14.11 0.80
N ASN A 92 13.06 -13.04 0.69
CA ASN A 92 14.36 -12.88 1.37
C ASN A 92 14.25 -12.66 2.89
N ARG A 93 13.07 -12.81 3.46
CA ARG A 93 12.78 -12.69 4.91
C ARG A 93 12.04 -13.91 5.42
N LYS A 94 12.30 -14.28 6.67
CA LYS A 94 11.74 -15.50 7.28
C LYS A 94 10.29 -15.30 7.76
N THR A 95 9.93 -14.11 8.20
CA THR A 95 8.61 -13.80 8.78
C THR A 95 8.09 -12.45 8.36
N MET A 96 6.78 -12.20 8.61
CA MET A 96 6.11 -10.90 8.45
C MET A 96 6.08 -10.08 9.75
N LEU A 97 6.60 -10.61 10.87
CA LEU A 97 6.48 -10.00 12.20
C LEU A 97 7.08 -8.58 12.27
N ARG A 98 8.24 -8.36 11.62
CA ARG A 98 8.85 -7.02 11.57
C ARG A 98 7.96 -6.02 10.84
N GLU A 99 7.40 -6.40 9.70
CA GLU A 99 6.48 -5.54 8.94
C GLU A 99 5.19 -5.26 9.74
N ALA A 100 4.63 -6.27 10.39
CA ALA A 100 3.46 -6.11 11.26
C ALA A 100 3.75 -5.15 12.43
N SER A 101 4.91 -5.25 13.07
CA SER A 101 5.31 -4.33 14.15
C SER A 101 5.46 -2.89 13.65
N VAL A 102 6.09 -2.69 12.49
CA VAL A 102 6.16 -1.36 11.86
C VAL A 102 4.78 -0.84 11.53
N HIS A 103 3.90 -1.69 10.98
CA HIS A 103 2.53 -1.34 10.64
C HIS A 103 1.73 -0.90 11.89
N GLN A 104 1.91 -1.57 13.03
CA GLN A 104 1.32 -1.13 14.30
C GLN A 104 1.79 0.29 14.67
N ILE A 105 3.09 0.55 14.57
CA ILE A 105 3.68 1.87 14.90
C ILE A 105 3.11 2.97 13.99
N VAL A 106 3.07 2.76 12.67
CA VAL A 106 2.54 3.78 11.75
C VAL A 106 1.04 4.00 11.93
N ASN A 107 0.30 2.98 12.36
CA ASN A 107 -1.12 3.13 12.71
C ASN A 107 -1.32 4.00 13.97
N THR A 108 -0.38 4.06 14.92
CA THR A 108 -0.51 4.97 16.09
C THR A 108 -0.49 6.45 15.70
N ILE A 109 0.11 6.78 14.58
CA ILE A 109 0.15 8.15 14.02
C ILE A 109 -0.87 8.35 12.88
N GLY A 110 -1.82 7.42 12.72
CA GLY A 110 -2.92 7.53 11.76
C GLY A 110 -2.54 7.27 10.30
N ILE A 111 -1.41 6.62 10.03
CA ILE A 111 -0.94 6.32 8.67
C ILE A 111 -1.21 4.86 8.30
N GLY A 112 -1.55 4.66 7.03
CA GLY A 112 -1.79 3.34 6.41
C GLY A 112 -3.20 2.79 6.63
N PRO A 113 -3.49 1.59 6.07
CA PRO A 113 -4.68 0.83 6.40
C PRO A 113 -4.60 0.34 7.84
N LYS A 114 -5.75 0.19 8.50
CA LYS A 114 -5.78 -0.34 9.88
C LYS A 114 -5.28 -1.78 9.88
N LEU A 115 -4.26 -2.08 10.69
CA LEU A 115 -3.84 -3.45 10.99
C LEU A 115 -4.90 -4.13 11.86
N ILE A 116 -5.32 -5.33 11.48
CA ILE A 116 -6.39 -6.08 12.17
C ILE A 116 -5.80 -7.22 13.00
N LYS A 117 -5.08 -8.13 12.33
CA LYS A 117 -4.42 -9.29 12.94
C LYS A 117 -3.17 -9.66 12.14
N PHE A 118 -2.26 -10.41 12.73
CA PHE A 118 -1.12 -10.96 12.01
C PHE A 118 -0.63 -12.26 12.66
N SER A 119 0.16 -13.01 11.90
CA SER A 119 0.88 -14.20 12.32
C SER A 119 2.30 -14.18 11.75
N GLU A 120 3.01 -15.29 11.82
CA GLU A 120 4.38 -15.42 11.30
C GLU A 120 4.46 -15.11 9.78
N ASN A 121 3.46 -15.56 9.01
CA ASN A 121 3.47 -15.47 7.55
C ASN A 121 2.39 -14.54 6.97
N LEU A 122 1.47 -14.04 7.80
CA LEU A 122 0.24 -13.38 7.37
C LEU A 122 0.05 -12.02 8.05
N ILE A 123 -0.45 -11.04 7.30
CA ILE A 123 -0.94 -9.75 7.83
C ILE A 123 -2.34 -9.50 7.30
N ILE A 124 -3.30 -9.30 8.19
CA ILE A 124 -4.67 -8.89 7.87
C ILE A 124 -4.81 -7.41 8.16
N MET A 125 -5.23 -6.66 7.16
CA MET A 125 -5.41 -5.21 7.26
C MET A 125 -6.70 -4.76 6.58
N GLU A 126 -7.13 -3.56 6.88
CA GLU A 126 -8.24 -2.88 6.22
C GLU A 126 -8.09 -2.99 4.69
N LEU A 127 -9.17 -3.42 4.02
CA LEU A 127 -9.25 -3.35 2.57
C LEU A 127 -9.64 -1.92 2.17
N ILE A 128 -8.76 -1.23 1.46
CA ILE A 128 -9.05 0.10 0.92
C ILE A 128 -9.79 -0.07 -0.41
N ASP A 129 -11.04 0.35 -0.44
CA ASP A 129 -11.84 0.37 -1.66
C ASP A 129 -11.48 1.62 -2.49
N GLY A 130 -10.64 1.41 -3.50
CA GLY A 130 -10.07 2.49 -4.29
C GLY A 130 -9.11 2.03 -5.37
N LEU A 131 -8.38 2.98 -5.94
CA LEU A 131 -7.44 2.77 -7.03
C LEU A 131 -6.01 3.13 -6.62
N SER A 132 -5.03 2.51 -7.26
CA SER A 132 -3.66 3.01 -7.19
C SER A 132 -3.60 4.47 -7.65
N ILE A 133 -2.65 5.25 -7.15
CA ILE A 133 -2.53 6.67 -7.54
C ILE A 133 -2.40 6.83 -9.06
N ILE A 134 -1.71 5.91 -9.75
CA ILE A 134 -1.56 5.97 -11.20
C ILE A 134 -2.87 5.71 -11.94
N ASP A 135 -3.68 4.76 -11.47
CA ASP A 135 -4.98 4.48 -12.07
C ASP A 135 -6.00 5.57 -11.72
N TRP A 136 -5.88 6.12 -10.51
CA TRP A 136 -6.71 7.25 -10.08
C TRP A 136 -6.47 8.50 -10.93
N ILE A 137 -5.20 8.88 -11.18
CA ILE A 137 -4.85 10.10 -11.94
C ILE A 137 -5.23 9.99 -13.43
N ARG A 138 -5.40 8.79 -13.96
CA ARG A 138 -5.82 8.53 -15.34
C ARG A 138 -7.33 8.64 -15.55
N GLN A 139 -8.11 8.84 -14.50
CA GLN A 139 -9.57 9.02 -14.65
C GLN A 139 -9.90 10.30 -15.42
N GLN A 140 -10.88 10.23 -16.32
CA GLN A 140 -11.24 11.35 -17.21
C GLN A 140 -11.94 12.53 -16.51
N CYS A 141 -12.51 12.32 -15.32
CA CYS A 141 -13.35 13.30 -14.63
C CYS A 141 -12.65 14.05 -13.47
N LEU A 142 -11.33 14.11 -13.49
CA LEU A 142 -10.58 14.85 -12.47
C LEU A 142 -10.54 16.34 -12.78
N ASN A 143 -10.73 17.17 -11.75
CA ASN A 143 -10.48 18.60 -11.82
C ASN A 143 -9.24 18.97 -10.99
N LYS A 144 -8.69 20.15 -11.25
CA LYS A 144 -7.46 20.63 -10.62
C LYS A 144 -7.54 20.69 -9.08
N TYR A 145 -8.69 21.08 -8.53
CA TYR A 145 -8.89 21.20 -7.08
C TYR A 145 -8.84 19.81 -6.40
N ARG A 146 -9.45 18.80 -7.02
CA ARG A 146 -9.43 17.44 -6.52
C ARG A 146 -8.02 16.85 -6.58
N VAL A 147 -7.29 17.10 -7.68
CA VAL A 147 -5.89 16.66 -7.81
C VAL A 147 -5.01 17.34 -6.76
N LEU A 148 -5.10 18.65 -6.57
CA LEU A 148 -4.38 19.39 -5.55
C LEU A 148 -4.68 18.85 -4.13
N ASN A 149 -5.95 18.57 -3.84
CA ASN A 149 -6.36 18.02 -2.56
C ASN A 149 -5.71 16.63 -2.28
N ILE A 150 -5.70 15.74 -3.28
CA ILE A 150 -5.08 14.40 -3.13
C ILE A 150 -3.56 14.53 -2.99
N VAL A 151 -2.89 15.33 -3.82
CA VAL A 151 -1.45 15.60 -3.70
C VAL A 151 -1.11 16.14 -2.30
N THR A 152 -1.88 17.10 -1.82
CA THR A 152 -1.70 17.68 -0.49
C THR A 152 -1.89 16.63 0.62
N LYS A 153 -2.90 15.76 0.51
CA LYS A 153 -3.13 14.67 1.46
C LYS A 153 -1.97 13.67 1.49
N ILE A 154 -1.41 13.31 0.33
CA ILE A 154 -0.23 12.44 0.22
C ILE A 154 0.95 13.09 0.95
N LEU A 155 1.28 14.34 0.61
CA LEU A 155 2.41 15.05 1.19
C LEU A 155 2.25 15.27 2.70
N LYS A 156 1.02 15.52 3.19
CA LYS A 156 0.73 15.61 4.65
C LYS A 156 1.02 14.29 5.37
N GLN A 157 0.64 13.14 4.80
CA GLN A 157 0.99 11.84 5.40
C GLN A 157 2.51 11.62 5.39
N CYS A 158 3.20 11.98 4.31
CA CYS A 158 4.67 11.94 4.25
C CYS A 158 5.32 12.84 5.31
N PHE A 159 4.76 14.03 5.55
CA PHE A 159 5.24 14.96 6.58
C PHE A 159 5.04 14.38 7.99
N ILE A 160 3.90 13.75 8.27
CA ILE A 160 3.67 13.07 9.56
C ILE A 160 4.72 11.97 9.79
N LEU A 161 5.02 11.16 8.75
CA LEU A 161 6.08 10.16 8.83
C LEU A 161 7.47 10.79 9.08
N ASP A 162 7.79 11.90 8.39
CA ASP A 162 9.07 12.61 8.60
C ASP A 162 9.19 13.14 10.04
N MET A 163 8.12 13.73 10.58
CA MET A 163 8.10 14.22 11.97
C MET A 163 8.21 13.10 13.02
N ALA A 164 7.74 11.90 12.67
CA ALA A 164 7.87 10.70 13.51
C ALA A 164 9.24 9.99 13.35
N ASN A 165 10.17 10.52 12.55
CA ASN A 165 11.45 9.87 12.19
C ASN A 165 11.29 8.48 11.56
N ILE A 166 10.17 8.25 10.88
CA ILE A 166 9.86 7.02 10.16
C ILE A 166 10.10 7.24 8.68
N ASN A 167 10.95 6.44 8.07
CA ASN A 167 11.22 6.49 6.63
C ASN A 167 10.62 5.26 5.94
N HIS A 168 9.63 5.47 5.09
CA HIS A 168 8.96 4.41 4.34
C HIS A 168 9.93 3.64 3.42
N GLY A 169 10.87 4.33 2.79
CA GLY A 169 11.92 3.73 1.97
C GLY A 169 11.61 3.65 0.48
N GLU A 170 10.35 3.63 0.06
CA GLU A 170 9.94 3.36 -1.33
C GLU A 170 9.05 4.44 -1.97
N LEU A 171 8.83 5.59 -1.30
CA LEU A 171 7.94 6.64 -1.82
C LEU A 171 8.48 7.40 -3.04
N SER A 172 9.67 7.08 -3.51
CA SER A 172 10.14 7.51 -4.85
C SER A 172 9.39 6.81 -5.98
N ASN A 173 8.73 5.68 -5.71
CA ASN A 173 7.87 4.95 -6.64
C ASN A 173 6.45 4.84 -6.11
N LEU A 174 5.73 5.95 -6.10
CA LEU A 174 4.37 6.04 -5.53
C LEU A 174 3.33 5.15 -6.20
N ASN A 175 3.56 4.71 -7.43
CA ASN A 175 2.58 3.93 -8.21
C ASN A 175 2.01 2.74 -7.43
N TYR A 176 2.84 2.11 -6.58
CA TYR A 176 2.50 0.89 -5.87
C TYR A 176 2.23 1.10 -4.37
N HIS A 177 2.46 2.32 -3.86
CA HIS A 177 2.46 2.58 -2.42
C HIS A 177 1.37 3.56 -1.97
N ILE A 178 0.55 4.05 -2.91
CA ILE A 178 -0.58 4.94 -2.61
C ILE A 178 -1.86 4.37 -3.21
N ILE A 179 -2.87 4.23 -2.36
CA ILE A 179 -4.26 3.97 -2.79
C ILE A 179 -5.10 5.22 -2.48
N VAL A 180 -5.88 5.66 -3.45
CA VAL A 180 -6.89 6.70 -3.30
C VAL A 180 -8.26 6.04 -3.33
N SER A 181 -9.00 6.10 -2.21
CA SER A 181 -10.34 5.53 -2.12
C SER A 181 -11.34 6.33 -2.96
N TYR A 182 -12.49 5.73 -3.26
CA TYR A 182 -13.58 6.43 -3.95
C TYR A 182 -14.16 7.61 -3.15
N SER A 183 -13.88 7.71 -1.85
CA SER A 183 -14.20 8.85 -0.99
C SER A 183 -13.05 9.87 -0.83
N ASP A 184 -12.03 9.81 -1.69
CA ASP A 184 -10.84 10.68 -1.65
C ASP A 184 -10.00 10.57 -0.36
N ARG A 185 -10.09 9.42 0.35
CA ARG A 185 -9.14 9.08 1.40
C ARG A 185 -7.86 8.55 0.74
N VAL A 186 -6.72 9.10 1.13
CA VAL A 186 -5.40 8.61 0.75
C VAL A 186 -4.88 7.62 1.77
N SER A 187 -4.28 6.54 1.32
CA SER A 187 -3.62 5.55 2.18
C SER A 187 -2.25 5.19 1.62
N ILE A 188 -1.21 5.42 2.42
CA ILE A 188 0.13 4.88 2.17
C ILE A 188 0.10 3.41 2.59
N ILE A 189 0.61 2.52 1.74
CA ILE A 189 0.60 1.07 1.97
C ILE A 189 2.02 0.50 1.82
N ASP A 190 2.21 -0.72 2.31
CA ASP A 190 3.44 -1.51 2.16
C ASP A 190 4.63 -0.96 2.96
N PHE A 191 4.70 -1.31 4.24
CA PHE A 191 5.73 -0.86 5.16
C PHE A 191 6.94 -1.80 5.27
N GLU A 192 7.13 -2.69 4.31
CA GLU A 192 8.18 -3.73 4.38
C GLU A 192 9.60 -3.17 4.37
N SER A 193 9.84 -2.09 3.65
CA SER A 193 11.15 -1.41 3.56
C SER A 193 11.33 -0.28 4.57
N THR A 194 10.36 -0.09 5.46
CA THR A 194 10.35 1.01 6.42
C THR A 194 11.46 0.88 7.45
N SER A 195 12.14 1.99 7.72
CA SER A 195 13.08 2.15 8.82
C SER A 195 12.55 3.12 9.86
N LEU A 196 12.70 2.74 11.13
CA LEU A 196 12.38 3.54 12.30
C LEU A 196 13.62 4.30 12.77
N ASP A 197 13.44 5.38 13.52
CA ASP A 197 14.51 6.18 14.16
C ASP A 197 15.55 6.75 13.19
N LYS A 198 15.13 7.03 11.97
CA LYS A 198 16.01 7.66 11.00
C LYS A 198 16.10 9.17 11.28
N LYS A 199 17.26 9.64 11.72
CA LYS A 199 17.53 11.07 12.07
C LYS A 199 17.05 12.09 11.03
N LYS A 200 17.00 11.71 9.73
CA LYS A 200 16.37 12.48 8.64
C LYS A 200 15.63 11.52 7.72
N SER A 201 14.33 11.42 7.90
CA SER A 201 13.45 10.77 6.93
C SER A 201 13.37 11.61 5.66
N ASN A 202 12.95 11.01 4.57
CA ASN A 202 12.90 11.70 3.28
C ASN A 202 11.57 11.48 2.53
N ASN A 203 10.49 11.20 3.28
CA ASN A 203 9.21 10.83 2.69
C ASN A 203 8.62 11.96 1.84
N VAL A 204 8.59 13.21 2.35
CA VAL A 204 8.11 14.37 1.59
C VAL A 204 8.94 14.57 0.32
N THR A 205 10.26 14.53 0.42
CA THR A 205 11.13 14.77 -0.74
C THR A 205 11.04 13.64 -1.77
N SER A 206 10.96 12.38 -1.33
CA SER A 206 10.82 11.21 -2.20
C SER A 206 9.45 11.19 -2.90
N ALA A 207 8.37 11.45 -2.17
CA ALA A 207 7.04 11.53 -2.73
C ALA A 207 6.91 12.70 -3.72
N SER A 208 7.45 13.87 -3.37
CA SER A 208 7.44 15.03 -4.26
C SER A 208 8.23 14.78 -5.54
N GLN A 209 9.32 14.03 -5.49
CA GLN A 209 10.07 13.62 -6.68
C GLN A 209 9.15 12.92 -7.69
N SER A 210 8.38 11.94 -7.25
CA SER A 210 7.46 11.16 -8.08
C SER A 210 6.19 11.94 -8.47
N LEU A 211 5.64 12.77 -7.56
CA LEU A 211 4.40 13.51 -7.82
C LEU A 211 4.61 14.75 -8.70
N LEU A 212 5.74 15.47 -8.54
CA LEU A 212 5.86 16.85 -9.03
C LEU A 212 7.03 17.04 -9.99
N ILE A 213 8.10 16.25 -9.88
CA ILE A 213 9.35 16.51 -10.61
C ILE A 213 9.54 15.57 -11.79
N ASN A 214 9.56 14.25 -11.56
CA ASN A 214 9.90 13.27 -12.57
C ASN A 214 8.94 12.07 -12.55
N GLY A 215 8.65 11.56 -13.76
CA GLY A 215 7.87 10.36 -13.94
C GLY A 215 6.47 10.61 -14.50
N MET A 216 5.74 9.52 -14.68
CA MET A 216 4.41 9.55 -15.32
C MET A 216 3.39 10.34 -14.49
N ILE A 217 3.36 10.14 -13.18
CA ILE A 217 2.42 10.85 -12.29
C ILE A 217 2.67 12.35 -12.35
N SER A 218 3.93 12.79 -12.27
CA SER A 218 4.28 14.21 -12.31
C SER A 218 3.86 14.87 -13.62
N HIS A 219 3.94 14.16 -14.74
CA HIS A 219 3.48 14.66 -16.03
C HIS A 219 1.96 14.98 -15.99
N TYR A 220 1.13 14.05 -15.51
CA TYR A 220 -0.31 14.28 -15.36
C TYR A 220 -0.61 15.43 -14.40
N ILE A 221 0.01 15.47 -13.23
CA ILE A 221 -0.22 16.50 -12.21
C ILE A 221 0.19 17.86 -12.72
N ASN A 222 1.37 18.01 -13.33
CA ASN A 222 1.87 19.27 -13.84
C ASN A 222 0.96 19.83 -14.93
N ASN A 223 0.45 18.99 -15.83
CA ASN A 223 -0.48 19.40 -16.87
C ASN A 223 -1.83 19.88 -16.30
N MET A 224 -2.30 19.25 -15.22
CA MET A 224 -3.59 19.61 -14.62
C MET A 224 -3.52 20.83 -13.70
N LEU A 225 -2.41 21.00 -12.97
CA LEU A 225 -2.26 22.08 -12.00
C LEU A 225 -1.60 23.34 -12.58
N ASN A 226 -1.12 23.30 -13.85
CA ASN A 226 -0.35 24.40 -14.45
C ASN A 226 0.79 24.88 -13.53
N LEU A 227 1.51 23.95 -12.90
CA LEU A 227 2.54 24.30 -11.91
C LEU A 227 3.59 25.21 -12.54
N LEU A 228 3.70 26.43 -12.02
CA LEU A 228 4.39 27.57 -12.62
C LEU A 228 5.89 27.37 -12.79
N SER A 229 6.57 26.60 -11.95
CA SER A 229 8.01 26.40 -12.08
C SER A 229 8.45 25.20 -11.25
N LYS A 230 9.03 24.20 -11.92
CA LYS A 230 9.72 23.10 -11.23
C LYS A 230 10.87 23.60 -10.33
N ASP A 231 11.53 24.68 -10.73
CA ASP A 231 12.67 25.24 -9.98
C ASP A 231 12.21 25.79 -8.63
N ASN A 232 11.06 26.46 -8.56
CA ASN A 232 10.50 26.93 -7.30
C ASN A 232 10.14 25.75 -6.37
N ILE A 233 9.51 24.69 -6.90
CA ILE A 233 9.21 23.49 -6.12
C ILE A 233 10.51 22.86 -5.59
N ILE A 234 11.54 22.75 -6.44
CA ILE A 234 12.85 22.19 -6.05
C ILE A 234 13.50 23.05 -4.96
N GLU A 235 13.42 24.38 -5.05
CA GLU A 235 13.92 25.29 -4.00
C GLU A 235 13.23 25.03 -2.64
N LYS A 236 11.89 24.93 -2.64
CA LYS A 236 11.12 24.64 -1.42
C LYS A 236 11.46 23.26 -0.85
N LEU A 237 11.63 22.25 -1.70
CA LEU A 237 12.07 20.92 -1.29
C LEU A 237 13.49 20.92 -0.70
N ARG A 238 14.40 21.71 -1.25
CA ARG A 238 15.76 21.90 -0.69
C ARG A 238 15.72 22.57 0.67
N ALA A 239 14.87 23.60 0.85
CA ALA A 239 14.66 24.24 2.15
C ALA A 239 14.11 23.24 3.18
N TYR A 240 13.05 22.49 2.81
CA TYR A 240 12.49 21.45 3.66
C TYR A 240 13.52 20.35 4.01
N LYS A 241 14.31 19.89 3.05
CA LYS A 241 15.34 18.86 3.30
C LYS A 241 16.44 19.34 4.26
N ARG A 242 16.78 20.63 4.26
CA ARG A 242 17.74 21.21 5.21
C ARG A 242 17.17 21.26 6.60
N ASP A 243 15.93 21.73 6.73
CA ASP A 243 15.23 21.90 7.98
C ASP A 243 13.77 21.43 7.85
N GLN A 244 13.52 20.22 8.37
CA GLN A 244 12.21 19.54 8.31
C GLN A 244 11.30 20.10 9.41
N ASN A 245 10.58 21.17 9.09
CA ASN A 245 9.62 21.81 9.98
C ASN A 245 8.33 22.19 9.27
N VAL A 246 7.31 22.57 10.05
CA VAL A 246 5.99 22.98 9.56
C VAL A 246 6.08 24.15 8.58
N THR A 247 6.90 25.18 8.89
CA THR A 247 7.01 26.39 8.08
C THR A 247 7.50 26.07 6.67
N ASN A 248 8.54 25.26 6.53
CA ASN A 248 9.09 24.86 5.24
C ASN A 248 8.13 23.92 4.49
N PHE A 249 7.41 23.06 5.21
CA PHE A 249 6.37 22.22 4.62
C PHE A 249 5.20 23.06 4.10
N ASP A 250 4.67 23.99 4.88
CA ASP A 250 3.56 24.87 4.48
C ASP A 250 3.96 25.74 3.29
N SER A 251 5.21 26.25 3.25
CA SER A 251 5.73 26.98 2.09
C SER A 251 5.71 26.13 0.80
N LEU A 252 6.03 24.84 0.90
CA LEU A 252 5.90 23.90 -0.24
C LEU A 252 4.43 23.74 -0.67
N ILE A 253 3.52 23.53 0.27
CA ILE A 253 2.07 23.37 -0.04
C ILE A 253 1.47 24.63 -0.64
N GLN A 254 1.82 25.82 -0.12
CA GLN A 254 1.36 27.11 -0.69
C GLN A 254 1.83 27.28 -2.13
N THR A 255 3.05 26.89 -2.44
CA THR A 255 3.57 26.93 -3.84
C THR A 255 2.73 26.09 -4.79
N LEU A 256 2.20 24.93 -4.34
CA LEU A 256 1.29 24.11 -5.16
C LEU A 256 -0.09 24.76 -5.34
N SER A 257 -0.58 25.46 -4.32
CA SER A 257 -1.89 26.10 -4.33
C SER A 257 -1.94 27.36 -5.23
N ASN A 258 -0.83 28.06 -5.38
CA ASN A 258 -0.75 29.28 -6.20
C ASN A 258 -0.82 29.01 -7.72
N GLY A 259 -0.72 27.75 -8.16
CA GLY A 259 -0.88 27.32 -9.55
C GLY A 259 -2.32 26.95 -9.91
N VAL A 260 -3.24 26.96 -8.97
CA VAL A 260 -4.64 26.49 -9.10
C VAL A 260 -5.64 27.62 -8.93
#